data_a196328876d00bdde213417c54a478d6
#
_entry.id   a196328876d00bdde213417c54a478d6
#
_cell.length_a   1.000
_cell.length_b   1.000
_cell.length_c   1.000
_cell.angle_alpha   90.00
_cell.angle_beta   90.00
_cell.angle_gamma   90.00
#
_symmetry.space_group_name_H-M   'P 1'
#
loop_
_entity.id
_entity.type
_entity.pdbx_description
1 polymer ?
#
loop_
_entity_poly.entity_id
_entity_poly.type
_entity_poly.pdbx_seq_one_letter_code
_entity_poly.pdbx_strand_id
1 'polypeptide(L)'
;MSKKKWSGLLAGAVFAIAGSTAYAAETLTILWAQWDPANYLQELVKDYEKQSGVTVKVETTPWPDFQTKAFREFAARGDAYDMVVGDSQWLGAGSTGGHYVELTDFFKKHGVDKSMAPATVQSYAEYPKGGGKYWAIPLEGDATGWSYRMDWFADPKEKAAFKKKYGYDLAVPQTWAQMRDIAEFFHRPSEKRYGIAIYTDNSYDALVMGYENVLFGYGGELGDYKTYQVKGIINGKTAVDALNFYKELYQFTPPGWGKVFFMENNQAITEGLAAMSMNYFAFFPALTNPATNKHAKVTGYFANPKGPTGARFAALGGQGISIIKYSKKQAEATKFLEWFIRDDVQEKWAELGGYTCNAKVLKSDKFRKATPYNEAFYQTMFMVKDFWAVPEYAELLDSMNKRLHPFVVGNKGTAQEALNGVANDWDAAFKKYGRIK
;
A
#
# COMPACT_ATOMS: atom_id res chain seq x y z
N MET A 1 79.62 -65.26 -9.81
CA MET A 1 78.53 -64.72 -10.60
C MET A 1 77.24 -64.75 -9.71
N SER A 2 76.89 -63.66 -9.03
CA SER A 2 75.79 -63.62 -8.07
C SER A 2 74.90 -62.41 -8.39
N LYS A 3 73.65 -62.65 -8.71
CA LYS A 3 72.65 -61.64 -8.96
C LYS A 3 71.98 -61.25 -7.62
N LYS A 4 72.20 -60.04 -7.12
CA LYS A 4 71.43 -59.45 -6.01
C LYS A 4 70.17 -58.85 -6.55
N LYS A 5 69.03 -59.34 -6.04
CA LYS A 5 67.67 -58.68 -6.22
C LYS A 5 67.54 -57.61 -5.18
N TRP A 6 67.15 -56.41 -5.64
CA TRP A 6 66.67 -55.31 -4.77
C TRP A 6 65.15 -55.28 -4.82
N SER A 7 64.53 -55.42 -3.64
CA SER A 7 63.11 -55.26 -3.43
C SER A 7 62.89 -53.82 -2.95
N GLY A 8 62.31 -53.04 -3.82
CA GLY A 8 61.83 -51.65 -3.43
C GLY A 8 60.44 -51.70 -2.85
N LEU A 9 60.30 -51.29 -1.60
CA LEU A 9 58.98 -50.98 -1.02
C LEU A 9 58.46 -49.60 -1.54
N LEU A 10 57.40 -49.63 -2.28
CA LEU A 10 56.65 -48.44 -2.60
C LEU A 10 55.59 -48.20 -1.47
N ALA A 11 55.84 -47.22 -0.62
CA ALA A 11 54.80 -46.69 0.31
C ALA A 11 53.88 -45.76 -0.46
N GLY A 12 52.65 -46.22 -0.75
CA GLY A 12 51.59 -45.39 -1.34
C GLY A 12 51.00 -44.49 -0.29
N ALA A 13 51.26 -43.17 -0.38
CA ALA A 13 50.58 -42.18 0.38
C ALA A 13 49.17 -41.96 -0.24
N VAL A 14 48.13 -42.44 0.43
CA VAL A 14 46.71 -42.11 0.08
C VAL A 14 46.45 -40.71 0.57
N PHE A 15 46.46 -39.75 -0.33
CA PHE A 15 45.89 -38.41 -0.08
C PHE A 15 44.35 -38.55 -0.06
N ALA A 16 43.75 -38.54 1.13
CA ALA A 16 42.32 -38.31 1.28
C ALA A 16 42.01 -36.84 0.91
N ILE A 17 41.55 -36.63 -0.31
CA ILE A 17 40.98 -35.37 -0.72
C ILE A 17 39.63 -35.29 0.00
N ALA A 18 39.59 -34.57 1.13
CA ALA A 18 38.35 -34.13 1.73
C ALA A 18 37.72 -33.11 0.75
N GLY A 19 36.88 -33.61 -0.12
CA GLY A 19 36.04 -32.78 -0.96
C GLY A 19 35.09 -31.98 -0.05
N SER A 20 35.41 -30.72 0.25
CA SER A 20 34.44 -29.76 0.73
C SER A 20 33.43 -29.60 -0.39
N THR A 21 32.30 -30.30 -0.28
CA THR A 21 31.10 -29.94 -1.06
C THR A 21 30.75 -28.52 -0.63
N ALA A 22 31.16 -27.54 -1.44
CA ALA A 22 30.61 -26.20 -1.36
C ALA A 22 29.12 -26.38 -1.64
N TYR A 23 28.30 -26.40 -0.60
CA TYR A 23 26.85 -26.21 -0.75
C TYR A 23 26.71 -24.87 -1.46
N ALA A 24 26.18 -24.90 -2.68
CA ALA A 24 25.75 -23.67 -3.33
C ALA A 24 24.82 -22.96 -2.34
N ALA A 25 25.14 -21.71 -2.02
CA ALA A 25 24.31 -20.94 -1.09
C ALA A 25 22.86 -20.98 -1.58
N GLU A 26 21.97 -21.43 -0.71
CA GLU A 26 20.55 -21.51 -1.05
C GLU A 26 20.03 -20.10 -1.34
N THR A 27 19.31 -19.92 -2.45
CA THR A 27 18.79 -18.61 -2.83
C THR A 27 17.28 -18.59 -2.67
N LEU A 28 16.75 -17.69 -1.84
CA LEU A 28 15.34 -17.35 -1.80
C LEU A 28 15.04 -16.26 -2.83
N THR A 29 13.97 -16.43 -3.60
CA THR A 29 13.53 -15.43 -4.58
C THR A 29 12.18 -14.84 -4.17
N ILE A 30 12.13 -13.51 -4.00
CA ILE A 30 10.94 -12.75 -3.68
C ILE A 30 10.48 -12.02 -4.93
N LEU A 31 9.26 -12.23 -5.38
CA LEU A 31 8.65 -11.45 -6.45
C LEU A 31 7.99 -10.20 -5.88
N TRP A 32 8.31 -9.02 -6.46
CA TRP A 32 7.68 -7.76 -6.08
C TRP A 32 7.51 -6.79 -7.26
N ALA A 33 6.81 -5.69 -7.03
CA ALA A 33 6.72 -4.58 -7.96
C ALA A 33 8.05 -3.80 -8.04
N GLN A 34 8.28 -3.16 -9.20
CA GLN A 34 9.43 -2.28 -9.41
C GLN A 34 9.12 -0.89 -8.84
N TRP A 35 9.66 -0.59 -7.66
CA TRP A 35 9.56 0.69 -6.96
C TRP A 35 10.59 0.79 -5.82
N ASP A 36 10.69 1.96 -5.18
CA ASP A 36 11.72 2.20 -4.18
C ASP A 36 11.70 1.23 -2.99
N PRO A 37 10.56 0.86 -2.38
CA PRO A 37 10.53 -0.12 -1.30
C PRO A 37 11.16 -1.47 -1.66
N ALA A 38 11.03 -1.95 -2.90
CA ALA A 38 11.69 -3.17 -3.33
C ALA A 38 13.23 -3.07 -3.32
N ASN A 39 13.74 -1.88 -3.67
CA ASN A 39 15.17 -1.59 -3.58
C ASN A 39 15.64 -1.56 -2.12
N TYR A 40 14.83 -0.98 -1.22
CA TYR A 40 15.14 -0.96 0.22
C TYR A 40 15.12 -2.37 0.82
N LEU A 41 14.19 -3.23 0.40
CA LEU A 41 14.18 -4.63 0.83
C LEU A 41 15.43 -5.37 0.33
N GLN A 42 15.83 -5.16 -0.94
CA GLN A 42 17.05 -5.77 -1.48
C GLN A 42 18.31 -5.31 -0.72
N GLU A 43 18.32 -4.11 -0.17
CA GLU A 43 19.40 -3.65 0.70
C GLU A 43 19.33 -4.29 2.09
N LEU A 44 18.13 -4.34 2.68
CA LEU A 44 17.88 -4.91 3.99
C LEU A 44 18.29 -6.39 4.08
N VAL A 45 17.96 -7.17 3.05
CA VAL A 45 18.23 -8.63 3.04
C VAL A 45 19.72 -8.99 3.08
N LYS A 46 20.62 -8.07 2.76
CA LYS A 46 22.07 -8.28 2.93
C LYS A 46 22.46 -8.58 4.38
N ASP A 47 21.69 -8.06 5.35
CA ASP A 47 21.92 -8.37 6.75
C ASP A 47 21.43 -9.78 7.12
N TYR A 48 20.34 -10.24 6.49
CA TYR A 48 19.91 -11.64 6.59
C TYR A 48 20.93 -12.60 5.97
N GLU A 49 21.43 -12.30 4.77
CA GLU A 49 22.44 -13.09 4.07
C GLU A 49 23.70 -13.29 4.92
N LYS A 50 24.18 -12.21 5.57
CA LYS A 50 25.33 -12.28 6.49
C LYS A 50 25.09 -13.19 7.71
N GLN A 51 23.84 -13.21 8.22
CA GLN A 51 23.48 -13.97 9.41
C GLN A 51 23.18 -15.45 9.11
N SER A 52 22.54 -15.73 7.99
CA SER A 52 22.00 -17.04 7.64
C SER A 52 22.86 -17.83 6.65
N GLY A 53 23.66 -17.15 5.84
CA GLY A 53 24.35 -17.73 4.68
C GLY A 53 23.44 -18.01 3.49
N VAL A 54 22.15 -17.63 3.56
CA VAL A 54 21.17 -17.79 2.49
C VAL A 54 21.09 -16.51 1.68
N THR A 55 21.29 -16.59 0.37
CA THR A 55 21.12 -15.44 -0.54
C THR A 55 19.64 -15.12 -0.73
N VAL A 56 19.28 -13.84 -0.74
CA VAL A 56 17.90 -13.39 -1.00
C VAL A 56 17.86 -12.42 -2.17
N LYS A 57 17.12 -12.79 -3.21
CA LYS A 57 16.93 -11.97 -4.41
C LYS A 57 15.52 -11.39 -4.43
N VAL A 58 15.39 -10.07 -4.48
CA VAL A 58 14.13 -9.38 -4.77
C VAL A 58 14.04 -9.16 -6.27
N GLU A 59 13.18 -9.93 -6.94
CA GLU A 59 12.96 -9.81 -8.38
C GLU A 59 11.76 -8.91 -8.65
N THR A 60 11.99 -7.83 -9.39
CA THR A 60 10.98 -6.80 -9.60
C THR A 60 10.32 -6.91 -10.97
N THR A 61 9.06 -6.45 -11.04
CA THR A 61 8.27 -6.35 -12.26
C THR A 61 7.57 -4.98 -12.27
N PRO A 62 7.52 -4.27 -13.41
CA PRO A 62 6.78 -3.01 -13.51
C PRO A 62 5.34 -3.15 -13.01
N TRP A 63 4.82 -2.14 -12.31
CA TRP A 63 3.48 -2.17 -11.70
C TRP A 63 2.37 -2.62 -12.67
N PRO A 64 2.29 -2.13 -13.93
CA PRO A 64 1.23 -2.55 -14.85
C PRO A 64 1.22 -4.04 -15.15
N ASP A 65 2.38 -4.71 -15.08
CA ASP A 65 2.56 -6.13 -15.43
C ASP A 65 2.61 -7.04 -14.19
N PHE A 66 2.78 -6.47 -13.01
CA PHE A 66 3.09 -7.22 -11.80
C PHE A 66 1.98 -8.20 -11.41
N GLN A 67 0.73 -7.74 -11.37
CA GLN A 67 -0.40 -8.62 -11.06
C GLN A 67 -0.52 -9.76 -12.07
N THR A 68 -0.46 -9.46 -13.37
CA THR A 68 -0.54 -10.46 -14.43
C THR A 68 0.56 -11.50 -14.31
N LYS A 69 1.80 -11.07 -14.02
CA LYS A 69 2.94 -11.99 -13.82
C LYS A 69 2.70 -12.89 -12.63
N ALA A 70 2.34 -12.34 -11.47
CA ALA A 70 2.12 -13.09 -10.24
C ALA A 70 1.00 -14.14 -10.43
N PHE A 71 -0.14 -13.75 -11.00
CA PHE A 71 -1.26 -14.66 -11.18
C PHE A 71 -0.99 -15.72 -12.25
N ARG A 72 -0.17 -15.43 -13.26
CA ARG A 72 0.30 -16.43 -14.23
C ARG A 72 1.18 -17.49 -13.56
N GLU A 73 2.09 -17.08 -12.69
CA GLU A 73 2.93 -18.02 -11.90
C GLU A 73 2.06 -18.88 -10.97
N PHE A 74 1.05 -18.29 -10.32
CA PHE A 74 0.11 -19.04 -9.48
C PHE A 74 -0.68 -20.08 -10.29
N ALA A 75 -1.21 -19.69 -11.45
CA ALA A 75 -1.95 -20.60 -12.33
C ALA A 75 -1.08 -21.75 -12.87
N ALA A 76 0.19 -21.45 -13.16
CA ALA A 76 1.17 -22.46 -13.58
C ALA A 76 1.65 -23.37 -12.44
N ARG A 77 1.34 -23.02 -11.17
CA ARG A 77 1.90 -23.67 -9.97
C ARG A 77 3.43 -23.74 -10.00
N GLY A 78 4.03 -22.66 -10.52
CA GLY A 78 5.48 -22.53 -10.69
C GLY A 78 6.24 -22.41 -9.37
N ASP A 79 7.47 -22.85 -9.36
CA ASP A 79 8.41 -22.75 -8.23
C ASP A 79 9.57 -21.74 -8.49
N ALA A 80 9.37 -20.83 -9.43
CA ALA A 80 10.34 -19.78 -9.75
C ALA A 80 10.53 -18.76 -8.61
N TYR A 81 9.50 -18.59 -7.80
CA TYR A 81 9.49 -17.69 -6.66
C TYR A 81 9.17 -18.44 -5.38
N ASP A 82 9.86 -18.08 -4.29
CA ASP A 82 9.62 -18.66 -2.96
C ASP A 82 8.61 -17.84 -2.17
N MET A 83 8.62 -16.53 -2.36
CA MET A 83 7.72 -15.57 -1.73
C MET A 83 7.24 -14.52 -2.72
N VAL A 84 6.12 -13.90 -2.43
CA VAL A 84 5.58 -12.74 -3.15
C VAL A 84 5.19 -11.66 -2.15
N VAL A 85 5.57 -10.41 -2.42
CA VAL A 85 5.00 -9.26 -1.72
C VAL A 85 3.79 -8.81 -2.53
N GLY A 86 2.63 -9.35 -2.16
CA GLY A 86 1.38 -9.16 -2.91
C GLY A 86 0.57 -7.98 -2.38
N ASP A 87 -0.15 -7.34 -3.26
CA ASP A 87 -1.11 -6.30 -2.91
C ASP A 87 -2.20 -6.87 -1.98
N SER A 88 -2.67 -6.07 -1.03
CA SER A 88 -3.71 -6.46 -0.06
C SER A 88 -4.99 -6.99 -0.75
N GLN A 89 -5.36 -6.38 -1.86
CA GLN A 89 -6.52 -6.81 -2.65
C GLN A 89 -6.39 -8.22 -3.27
N TRP A 90 -5.18 -8.81 -3.31
CA TRP A 90 -4.97 -10.16 -3.84
C TRP A 90 -5.05 -11.26 -2.78
N LEU A 91 -5.11 -10.89 -1.51
CA LEU A 91 -5.02 -11.84 -0.40
C LEU A 91 -6.10 -12.94 -0.48
N GLY A 92 -7.33 -12.56 -0.82
CA GLY A 92 -8.43 -13.49 -1.03
C GLY A 92 -8.18 -14.47 -2.17
N ALA A 93 -7.69 -13.99 -3.30
CA ALA A 93 -7.38 -14.85 -4.45
C ALA A 93 -6.21 -15.79 -4.15
N GLY A 94 -5.14 -15.29 -3.54
CA GLY A 94 -3.97 -16.08 -3.17
C GLY A 94 -4.28 -17.18 -2.15
N SER A 95 -5.06 -16.85 -1.11
CA SER A 95 -5.44 -17.79 -0.05
C SER A 95 -6.43 -18.85 -0.54
N THR A 96 -7.56 -18.44 -1.14
CA THR A 96 -8.62 -19.38 -1.59
C THR A 96 -8.21 -20.19 -2.80
N GLY A 97 -7.36 -19.64 -3.67
CA GLY A 97 -6.75 -20.36 -4.79
C GLY A 97 -5.73 -21.41 -4.35
N GLY A 98 -5.37 -21.46 -3.06
CA GLY A 98 -4.37 -22.39 -2.53
C GLY A 98 -2.95 -22.07 -3.00
N HIS A 99 -2.67 -20.80 -3.28
CA HIS A 99 -1.38 -20.33 -3.77
C HIS A 99 -0.42 -19.92 -2.65
N TYR A 100 -0.97 -19.59 -1.47
CA TYR A 100 -0.21 -19.17 -0.29
C TYR A 100 -0.16 -20.27 0.76
N VAL A 101 0.92 -20.28 1.54
CA VAL A 101 1.02 -21.09 2.77
C VAL A 101 0.24 -20.39 3.88
N GLU A 102 -0.59 -21.14 4.61
CA GLU A 102 -1.25 -20.60 5.79
C GLU A 102 -0.24 -20.36 6.92
N LEU A 103 -0.23 -19.16 7.49
CA LEU A 103 0.70 -18.71 8.52
C LEU A 103 0.05 -18.58 9.91
N THR A 104 -1.13 -19.15 10.14
CA THR A 104 -1.88 -18.99 11.40
C THR A 104 -1.09 -19.48 12.63
N ASP A 105 -0.39 -20.61 12.52
CA ASP A 105 0.45 -21.11 13.61
C ASP A 105 1.72 -20.27 13.80
N PHE A 106 2.26 -19.71 12.72
CA PHE A 106 3.35 -18.74 12.77
C PHE A 106 2.94 -17.49 13.55
N PHE A 107 1.77 -16.94 13.27
CA PHE A 107 1.22 -15.77 13.99
C PHE A 107 1.08 -16.04 15.48
N LYS A 108 0.51 -17.20 15.84
CA LYS A 108 0.37 -17.61 17.25
C LYS A 108 1.71 -17.78 17.96
N LYS A 109 2.66 -18.45 17.30
CA LYS A 109 4.00 -18.71 17.84
C LYS A 109 4.79 -17.44 18.10
N HIS A 110 4.72 -16.48 17.18
CA HIS A 110 5.56 -15.28 17.19
C HIS A 110 4.81 -14.00 17.64
N GLY A 111 3.49 -14.07 17.89
CA GLY A 111 2.70 -12.93 18.33
C GLY A 111 2.64 -11.78 17.30
N VAL A 112 2.60 -12.10 16.02
CA VAL A 112 2.65 -11.11 14.92
C VAL A 112 1.45 -10.17 15.00
N ASP A 113 0.27 -10.66 15.35
CA ASP A 113 -0.95 -9.89 15.55
C ASP A 113 -0.84 -8.82 16.65
N LYS A 114 0.12 -9.00 17.59
CA LYS A 114 0.38 -8.07 18.70
C LYS A 114 1.52 -7.09 18.39
N SER A 115 2.44 -7.46 17.51
CA SER A 115 3.61 -6.64 17.16
C SER A 115 3.34 -5.69 16.00
N MET A 116 2.40 -6.01 15.11
CA MET A 116 2.04 -5.18 13.96
C MET A 116 0.82 -4.30 14.24
N ALA A 117 0.66 -3.22 13.49
CA ALA A 117 -0.51 -2.36 13.58
C ALA A 117 -1.78 -3.17 13.21
N PRO A 118 -2.84 -3.16 14.05
CA PRO A 118 -3.99 -4.07 13.88
C PRO A 118 -4.65 -3.99 12.51
N ALA A 119 -4.77 -2.79 11.94
CA ALA A 119 -5.37 -2.60 10.63
C ALA A 119 -4.57 -3.27 9.51
N THR A 120 -3.23 -3.28 9.61
CA THR A 120 -2.36 -3.95 8.63
C THR A 120 -2.44 -5.46 8.73
N VAL A 121 -2.57 -6.01 9.94
CA VAL A 121 -2.81 -7.44 10.14
C VAL A 121 -4.14 -7.85 9.49
N GLN A 122 -5.19 -7.08 9.74
CA GLN A 122 -6.53 -7.37 9.22
C GLN A 122 -6.60 -7.27 7.68
N SER A 123 -5.83 -6.36 7.08
CA SER A 123 -5.90 -6.06 5.65
C SER A 123 -4.88 -6.84 4.83
N TYR A 124 -3.65 -6.99 5.33
CA TYR A 124 -2.57 -7.61 4.55
C TYR A 124 -2.34 -9.08 4.84
N ALA A 125 -2.84 -9.57 5.97
CA ALA A 125 -2.55 -10.93 6.42
C ALA A 125 -3.77 -11.81 6.57
N GLU A 126 -4.92 -11.26 7.03
CA GLU A 126 -6.07 -12.05 7.44
C GLU A 126 -7.08 -12.24 6.30
N TYR A 127 -7.39 -13.49 5.98
CA TYR A 127 -8.50 -13.82 5.08
C TYR A 127 -9.18 -15.15 5.48
N PRO A 128 -10.55 -15.21 5.51
CA PRO A 128 -11.44 -14.05 5.39
C PRO A 128 -11.32 -13.10 6.58
N LYS A 129 -11.66 -11.84 6.39
CA LYS A 129 -11.58 -10.78 7.41
C LYS A 129 -12.35 -11.19 8.67
N GLY A 130 -11.68 -11.17 9.83
CA GLY A 130 -12.23 -11.63 11.10
C GLY A 130 -12.32 -13.16 11.25
N GLY A 131 -11.69 -13.91 10.33
CA GLY A 131 -11.67 -15.38 10.34
C GLY A 131 -10.53 -16.01 11.14
N GLY A 132 -9.56 -15.22 11.58
CA GLY A 132 -8.40 -15.68 12.37
C GLY A 132 -7.45 -16.58 11.60
N LYS A 133 -7.46 -16.52 10.27
CA LYS A 133 -6.53 -17.20 9.38
C LYS A 133 -5.62 -16.22 8.68
N TYR A 134 -4.31 -16.44 8.75
CA TYR A 134 -3.30 -15.53 8.25
C TYR A 134 -2.52 -16.16 7.10
N TRP A 135 -2.24 -15.38 6.04
CA TRP A 135 -1.67 -15.84 4.78
C TRP A 135 -0.44 -15.03 4.32
N ALA A 136 -0.18 -13.92 5.01
CA ALA A 136 0.98 -13.07 4.75
C ALA A 136 1.45 -12.41 6.05
N ILE A 137 2.69 -11.91 6.05
CA ILE A 137 3.17 -10.99 7.08
C ILE A 137 3.03 -9.55 6.53
N PRO A 138 2.43 -8.60 7.25
CA PRO A 138 2.44 -7.20 6.87
C PRO A 138 3.88 -6.71 6.66
N LEU A 139 4.22 -6.31 5.42
CA LEU A 139 5.58 -5.91 5.08
C LEU A 139 5.68 -4.43 4.78
N GLU A 140 4.83 -3.95 3.87
CA GLU A 140 4.81 -2.58 3.40
C GLU A 140 3.51 -1.92 3.83
N GLY A 141 3.60 -1.07 4.85
CA GLY A 141 2.48 -0.27 5.31
C GLY A 141 2.36 0.97 4.45
N ASP A 142 1.38 1.06 3.60
CA ASP A 142 1.12 2.28 2.84
C ASP A 142 -0.34 2.71 3.01
N ALA A 143 -0.58 3.98 2.86
CA ALA A 143 -1.89 4.58 2.98
C ALA A 143 -1.93 5.92 2.27
N THR A 144 -3.12 6.44 2.04
CA THR A 144 -3.28 7.79 1.51
C THR A 144 -3.07 8.84 2.60
N GLY A 145 -2.36 9.89 2.22
CA GLY A 145 -2.14 11.08 3.03
C GLY A 145 -2.13 12.33 2.16
N TRP A 146 -1.71 13.44 2.73
CA TRP A 146 -1.78 14.74 2.07
C TRP A 146 -0.47 15.48 2.17
N SER A 147 -0.06 16.09 1.07
CA SER A 147 0.96 17.13 1.05
C SER A 147 0.30 18.50 0.81
N TYR A 148 0.90 19.59 1.29
CA TYR A 148 0.37 20.94 1.15
C TYR A 148 1.45 22.02 1.09
N ARG A 149 1.12 23.19 0.58
CA ARG A 149 1.99 24.36 0.47
C ARG A 149 1.99 25.16 1.77
N MET A 150 2.97 24.89 2.65
CA MET A 150 3.10 25.60 3.94
C MET A 150 3.24 27.12 3.76
N ASP A 151 3.93 27.57 2.72
CA ASP A 151 4.11 28.98 2.42
C ASP A 151 2.80 29.69 2.06
N TRP A 152 1.90 29.03 1.29
CA TRP A 152 0.58 29.60 1.00
C TRP A 152 -0.29 29.67 2.27
N PHE A 153 -0.23 28.65 3.11
CA PHE A 153 -0.97 28.63 4.38
C PHE A 153 -0.39 29.61 5.43
N ALA A 154 0.89 29.95 5.31
CA ALA A 154 1.55 30.88 6.23
C ALA A 154 1.43 32.34 5.82
N ASP A 155 1.07 32.63 4.56
CA ASP A 155 0.98 34.01 4.03
C ASP A 155 -0.06 34.85 4.81
N PRO A 156 0.35 35.99 5.41
CA PRO A 156 -0.56 36.81 6.21
C PRO A 156 -1.75 37.35 5.42
N LYS A 157 -1.59 37.61 4.11
CA LYS A 157 -2.67 38.11 3.26
C LYS A 157 -3.69 37.01 2.99
N GLU A 158 -3.21 35.79 2.72
CA GLU A 158 -4.08 34.64 2.51
C GLU A 158 -4.84 34.30 3.80
N LYS A 159 -4.16 34.29 4.95
CA LYS A 159 -4.80 34.10 6.27
C LYS A 159 -5.92 35.11 6.54
N ALA A 160 -5.65 36.39 6.30
CA ALA A 160 -6.63 37.44 6.53
C ALA A 160 -7.84 37.31 5.58
N ALA A 161 -7.58 37.02 4.29
CA ALA A 161 -8.62 36.85 3.28
C ALA A 161 -9.47 35.60 3.57
N PHE A 162 -8.84 34.48 3.93
CA PHE A 162 -9.52 33.25 4.30
C PHE A 162 -10.43 33.44 5.51
N LYS A 163 -9.89 34.02 6.58
CA LYS A 163 -10.66 34.32 7.80
C LYS A 163 -11.86 35.24 7.53
N LYS A 164 -11.66 36.24 6.66
CA LYS A 164 -12.76 37.14 6.24
C LYS A 164 -13.86 36.37 5.49
N LYS A 165 -13.48 35.38 4.62
CA LYS A 165 -14.45 34.61 3.80
C LYS A 165 -15.18 33.53 4.63
N TYR A 166 -14.46 32.79 5.46
CA TYR A 166 -14.99 31.57 6.11
C TYR A 166 -15.21 31.71 7.63
N GLY A 167 -14.72 32.78 8.26
CA GLY A 167 -14.96 33.06 9.69
C GLY A 167 -14.02 32.30 10.66
N TYR A 168 -13.06 31.54 10.16
CA TYR A 168 -12.06 30.84 10.97
C TYR A 168 -10.66 30.94 10.36
N ASP A 169 -9.63 30.52 11.11
CA ASP A 169 -8.24 30.71 10.68
C ASP A 169 -7.82 29.65 9.64
N LEU A 170 -7.07 30.07 8.61
CA LEU A 170 -6.43 29.19 7.66
C LEU A 170 -5.33 28.34 8.36
N ALA A 171 -5.54 27.05 8.42
CA ALA A 171 -4.63 26.06 9.01
C ALA A 171 -4.78 24.70 8.30
N VAL A 172 -3.96 23.72 8.67
CA VAL A 172 -4.14 22.32 8.21
C VAL A 172 -5.55 21.85 8.57
N PRO A 173 -6.33 21.34 7.58
CA PRO A 173 -7.74 21.02 7.81
C PRO A 173 -7.90 19.88 8.83
N GLN A 174 -8.81 20.08 9.79
CA GLN A 174 -9.18 19.08 10.78
C GLN A 174 -10.44 18.30 10.38
N THR A 175 -11.21 18.84 9.43
CA THR A 175 -12.42 18.22 8.88
C THR A 175 -12.41 18.27 7.36
N TRP A 176 -13.13 17.35 6.72
CA TRP A 176 -13.33 17.37 5.27
C TRP A 176 -14.00 18.66 4.78
N ALA A 177 -14.90 19.23 5.58
CA ALA A 177 -15.51 20.53 5.27
C ALA A 177 -14.47 21.65 5.20
N GLN A 178 -13.54 21.71 6.17
CA GLN A 178 -12.44 22.68 6.12
C GLN A 178 -11.52 22.44 4.92
N MET A 179 -11.26 21.17 4.56
CA MET A 179 -10.49 20.85 3.37
C MET A 179 -11.15 21.37 2.09
N ARG A 180 -12.45 21.21 1.98
CA ARG A 180 -13.25 21.75 0.88
C ARG A 180 -13.17 23.28 0.81
N ASP A 181 -13.33 23.96 1.94
CA ASP A 181 -13.26 25.43 2.00
C ASP A 181 -11.86 25.93 1.60
N ILE A 182 -10.79 25.25 2.02
CA ILE A 182 -9.42 25.57 1.64
C ILE A 182 -9.20 25.31 0.14
N ALA A 183 -9.73 24.21 -0.39
CA ALA A 183 -9.64 23.89 -1.80
C ALA A 183 -10.35 24.97 -2.65
N GLU A 184 -11.56 25.36 -2.30
CA GLU A 184 -12.29 26.45 -2.95
C GLU A 184 -11.55 27.79 -2.84
N PHE A 185 -10.98 28.10 -1.67
CA PHE A 185 -10.27 29.35 -1.44
C PHE A 185 -9.05 29.53 -2.34
N PHE A 186 -8.24 28.49 -2.49
CA PHE A 186 -7.02 28.53 -3.33
C PHE A 186 -7.30 28.25 -4.82
N HIS A 187 -8.53 27.93 -5.20
CA HIS A 187 -8.87 27.71 -6.61
C HIS A 187 -9.00 29.03 -7.34
N ARG A 188 -7.91 29.48 -7.96
CA ARG A 188 -7.78 30.73 -8.71
C ARG A 188 -7.16 30.45 -10.07
N PRO A 189 -7.91 29.91 -11.05
CA PRO A 189 -7.38 29.51 -12.35
C PRO A 189 -6.66 30.63 -13.12
N SER A 190 -7.10 31.90 -12.97
CA SER A 190 -6.43 33.06 -13.58
C SER A 190 -5.02 33.27 -13.07
N GLU A 191 -4.70 32.82 -11.83
CA GLU A 191 -3.37 32.84 -11.24
C GLU A 191 -2.61 31.53 -11.45
N LYS A 192 -3.18 30.55 -12.18
CA LYS A 192 -2.68 29.17 -12.30
C LYS A 192 -2.50 28.49 -10.92
N ARG A 193 -3.37 28.81 -9.98
CA ARG A 193 -3.45 28.22 -8.66
C ARG A 193 -4.72 27.39 -8.52
N TYR A 194 -4.57 26.19 -7.97
CA TYR A 194 -5.67 25.25 -7.79
C TYR A 194 -5.73 24.80 -6.35
N GLY A 195 -6.91 24.46 -5.90
CA GLY A 195 -7.13 24.15 -4.49
C GLY A 195 -6.58 22.80 -4.07
N ILE A 196 -6.72 21.81 -4.94
CA ILE A 196 -6.44 20.42 -4.58
C ILE A 196 -6.06 19.59 -5.81
N ALA A 197 -5.24 18.56 -5.59
CA ALA A 197 -5.00 17.49 -6.55
C ALA A 197 -5.45 16.17 -5.93
N ILE A 198 -6.29 15.42 -6.65
CA ILE A 198 -6.85 14.13 -6.23
C ILE A 198 -6.78 13.13 -7.38
N TYR A 199 -6.89 11.84 -7.09
CA TYR A 199 -6.87 10.77 -8.08
C TYR A 199 -8.13 10.74 -8.93
N THR A 200 -7.98 10.58 -10.23
CA THR A 200 -9.13 10.59 -11.17
C THR A 200 -8.99 9.57 -12.30
N ASP A 201 -7.84 8.92 -12.46
CA ASP A 201 -7.68 7.88 -13.46
C ASP A 201 -8.65 6.72 -13.18
N ASN A 202 -9.23 6.18 -14.23
CA ASN A 202 -10.15 5.05 -14.19
C ASN A 202 -9.49 3.69 -14.48
N SER A 203 -8.18 3.64 -14.39
CA SER A 203 -7.40 2.40 -14.44
C SER A 203 -6.98 1.97 -13.03
N TYR A 204 -6.94 0.66 -12.80
CA TYR A 204 -6.60 0.06 -11.53
C TYR A 204 -7.39 0.71 -10.37
N ASP A 205 -6.75 1.10 -9.26
CA ASP A 205 -7.41 1.59 -8.05
C ASP A 205 -7.45 3.13 -7.90
N ALA A 206 -6.92 3.89 -8.85
CA ALA A 206 -6.71 5.33 -8.70
C ALA A 206 -7.97 6.12 -8.25
N LEU A 207 -8.99 6.24 -9.11
CA LEU A 207 -10.23 6.95 -8.77
C LEU A 207 -10.95 6.29 -7.58
N VAL A 208 -10.96 4.96 -7.56
CA VAL A 208 -11.64 4.17 -6.52
C VAL A 208 -10.99 4.43 -5.17
N MET A 209 -9.66 4.36 -5.07
CA MET A 209 -8.92 4.69 -3.85
C MET A 209 -9.18 6.13 -3.39
N GLY A 210 -9.21 7.08 -4.32
CA GLY A 210 -9.54 8.46 -4.00
C GLY A 210 -10.94 8.62 -3.40
N TYR A 211 -11.93 7.96 -3.98
CA TYR A 211 -13.29 7.92 -3.46
C TYR A 211 -13.39 7.19 -2.11
N GLU A 212 -12.78 6.00 -1.98
CA GLU A 212 -12.77 5.21 -0.74
C GLU A 212 -12.15 5.98 0.43
N ASN A 213 -11.14 6.81 0.14
CA ASN A 213 -10.55 7.69 1.14
C ASN A 213 -11.58 8.65 1.77
N VAL A 214 -12.47 9.19 0.97
CA VAL A 214 -13.59 10.02 1.46
C VAL A 214 -14.69 9.16 2.07
N LEU A 215 -15.07 8.05 1.43
CA LEU A 215 -16.09 7.12 1.91
C LEU A 215 -15.82 6.67 3.34
N PHE A 216 -14.61 6.16 3.59
CA PHE A 216 -14.19 5.72 4.92
C PHE A 216 -14.11 6.89 5.91
N GLY A 217 -13.63 8.04 5.47
CA GLY A 217 -13.63 9.27 6.25
C GLY A 217 -15.03 9.72 6.68
N TYR A 218 -16.03 9.45 5.86
CA TYR A 218 -17.44 9.72 6.16
C TYR A 218 -18.08 8.64 7.07
N GLY A 219 -17.33 7.58 7.40
CA GLY A 219 -17.81 6.45 8.18
C GLY A 219 -18.56 5.41 7.33
N GLY A 220 -18.42 5.46 6.01
CA GLY A 220 -19.02 4.51 5.08
C GLY A 220 -18.24 3.19 5.00
N GLU A 221 -18.87 2.21 4.35
CA GLU A 221 -18.34 0.86 4.12
C GLU A 221 -18.61 0.44 2.67
N LEU A 222 -17.83 -0.54 2.19
CA LEU A 222 -18.04 -1.14 0.87
C LEU A 222 -19.24 -2.12 0.87
N GLY A 223 -19.46 -2.78 1.99
CA GLY A 223 -20.53 -3.75 2.18
C GLY A 223 -20.41 -4.41 3.56
N ASP A 224 -21.23 -5.42 3.80
CA ASP A 224 -21.11 -6.31 4.96
C ASP A 224 -20.15 -7.46 4.63
N TYR A 225 -18.99 -7.46 5.26
CA TYR A 225 -17.91 -8.42 4.98
C TYR A 225 -18.22 -9.88 5.39
N LYS A 226 -19.33 -10.11 6.14
CA LYS A 226 -19.77 -11.44 6.55
C LYS A 226 -20.88 -11.99 5.66
N THR A 227 -21.84 -11.14 5.35
CA THR A 227 -23.02 -11.52 4.57
C THR A 227 -22.89 -11.24 3.08
N TYR A 228 -21.84 -10.47 2.68
CA TYR A 228 -21.62 -9.97 1.32
C TYR A 228 -22.77 -9.07 0.80
N GLN A 229 -23.57 -8.52 1.71
CA GLN A 229 -24.57 -7.53 1.36
C GLN A 229 -23.92 -6.21 0.95
N VAL A 230 -24.24 -5.72 -0.23
CA VAL A 230 -23.74 -4.44 -0.76
C VAL A 230 -24.86 -3.41 -0.94
N LYS A 231 -26.05 -3.87 -1.35
CA LYS A 231 -27.21 -2.98 -1.53
C LYS A 231 -27.63 -2.35 -0.19
N GLY A 232 -27.85 -1.04 -0.22
CA GLY A 232 -28.17 -0.24 0.97
C GLY A 232 -26.90 0.21 1.75
N ILE A 233 -25.71 -0.30 1.41
CA ILE A 233 -24.44 0.06 2.03
C ILE A 233 -23.63 0.90 1.07
N ILE A 234 -23.08 0.30 -0.02
CA ILE A 234 -22.26 1.03 -1.01
C ILE A 234 -23.06 2.08 -1.79
N ASN A 235 -24.37 1.94 -1.88
CA ASN A 235 -25.28 2.91 -2.48
C ASN A 235 -26.20 3.59 -1.43
N GLY A 236 -25.86 3.47 -0.14
CA GLY A 236 -26.55 4.14 0.94
C GLY A 236 -26.19 5.63 1.02
N LYS A 237 -26.94 6.38 1.86
CA LYS A 237 -26.79 7.85 1.97
C LYS A 237 -25.34 8.29 2.21
N THR A 238 -24.62 7.64 3.13
CA THR A 238 -23.22 7.99 3.46
C THR A 238 -22.31 7.88 2.24
N ALA A 239 -22.46 6.81 1.45
CA ALA A 239 -21.67 6.58 0.25
C ALA A 239 -22.01 7.60 -0.86
N VAL A 240 -23.29 7.93 -1.02
CA VAL A 240 -23.75 8.96 -1.96
C VAL A 240 -23.23 10.34 -1.59
N ASP A 241 -23.31 10.71 -0.30
CA ASP A 241 -22.78 11.98 0.19
C ASP A 241 -21.25 12.07 -0.03
N ALA A 242 -20.53 10.99 0.25
CA ALA A 242 -19.07 10.91 0.02
C ALA A 242 -18.71 11.04 -1.47
N LEU A 243 -19.47 10.42 -2.36
CA LEU A 243 -19.21 10.51 -3.81
C LEU A 243 -19.52 11.90 -4.36
N ASN A 244 -20.60 12.53 -3.90
CA ASN A 244 -20.90 13.91 -4.23
C ASN A 244 -19.78 14.85 -3.76
N PHE A 245 -19.29 14.66 -2.55
CA PHE A 245 -18.20 15.44 -2.00
C PHE A 245 -16.89 15.23 -2.79
N TYR A 246 -16.58 14.00 -3.20
CA TYR A 246 -15.41 13.73 -4.04
C TYR A 246 -15.49 14.45 -5.38
N LYS A 247 -16.67 14.44 -6.01
CA LYS A 247 -16.91 15.22 -7.22
C LYS A 247 -16.81 16.74 -6.98
N GLU A 248 -17.22 17.23 -5.82
CA GLU A 248 -17.07 18.65 -5.46
C GLU A 248 -15.57 19.01 -5.37
N LEU A 249 -14.74 18.17 -4.74
CA LEU A 249 -13.29 18.38 -4.70
C LEU A 249 -12.65 18.40 -6.10
N TYR A 250 -13.15 17.57 -7.01
CA TYR A 250 -12.67 17.53 -8.39
C TYR A 250 -12.80 18.89 -9.10
N GLN A 251 -13.79 19.70 -8.76
CA GLN A 251 -13.98 21.02 -9.35
C GLN A 251 -12.83 22.00 -9.04
N PHE A 252 -12.05 21.75 -8.00
CA PHE A 252 -10.94 22.58 -7.55
C PHE A 252 -9.58 22.08 -8.01
N THR A 253 -9.54 21.07 -8.91
CA THR A 253 -8.32 20.50 -9.46
C THR A 253 -7.78 21.32 -10.63
N PRO A 254 -6.51 21.14 -11.04
CA PRO A 254 -5.97 21.73 -12.26
C PRO A 254 -6.75 21.28 -13.50
N PRO A 255 -6.78 22.09 -14.59
CA PRO A 255 -7.41 21.67 -15.85
C PRO A 255 -6.70 20.43 -16.42
N GLY A 256 -7.49 19.55 -17.06
CA GLY A 256 -6.97 18.30 -17.60
C GLY A 256 -6.83 17.17 -16.58
N TRP A 257 -7.28 17.38 -15.32
CA TRP A 257 -7.15 16.42 -14.19
C TRP A 257 -8.12 15.23 -14.28
N GLY A 258 -8.58 14.84 -15.48
CA GLY A 258 -9.56 13.78 -15.66
C GLY A 258 -9.00 12.35 -15.71
N LYS A 259 -7.68 12.19 -15.82
CA LYS A 259 -6.98 10.89 -15.88
C LYS A 259 -5.61 11.02 -15.23
N VAL A 260 -5.59 11.21 -13.92
CA VAL A 260 -4.34 11.39 -13.16
C VAL A 260 -4.28 10.44 -11.97
N PHE A 261 -3.06 10.08 -11.62
CA PHE A 261 -2.76 9.22 -10.51
C PHE A 261 -1.59 9.80 -9.68
N PHE A 262 -0.74 8.96 -9.08
CA PHE A 262 0.28 9.37 -8.11
C PHE A 262 1.34 10.31 -8.69
N MET A 263 1.72 10.15 -9.96
CA MET A 263 2.77 10.98 -10.58
C MET A 263 2.33 12.44 -10.72
N GLU A 264 1.16 12.65 -11.30
CA GLU A 264 0.61 13.99 -11.53
C GLU A 264 0.25 14.68 -10.21
N ASN A 265 -0.20 13.91 -9.20
CA ASN A 265 -0.47 14.46 -7.88
C ASN A 265 0.81 14.98 -7.19
N ASN A 266 1.94 14.28 -7.32
CA ASN A 266 3.23 14.82 -6.91
C ASN A 266 3.64 16.03 -7.74
N GLN A 267 3.44 15.97 -9.05
CA GLN A 267 3.74 17.08 -9.96
C GLN A 267 2.97 18.35 -9.60
N ALA A 268 1.72 18.24 -9.16
CA ALA A 268 0.94 19.39 -8.71
C ALA A 268 1.60 20.17 -7.57
N ILE A 269 2.34 19.52 -6.70
CA ILE A 269 3.13 20.14 -5.62
C ILE A 269 4.48 20.66 -6.14
N THR A 270 5.21 19.83 -6.89
CA THR A 270 6.56 20.21 -7.36
C THR A 270 6.56 21.38 -8.33
N GLU A 271 5.50 21.53 -9.12
CA GLU A 271 5.28 22.67 -10.01
C GLU A 271 4.61 23.86 -9.32
N GLY A 272 4.09 23.68 -8.12
CA GLY A 272 3.40 24.73 -7.36
C GLY A 272 2.02 25.05 -7.89
N LEU A 273 1.33 24.06 -8.45
CA LEU A 273 -0.02 24.20 -9.00
C LEU A 273 -1.12 24.12 -7.95
N ALA A 274 -1.00 23.20 -6.98
CA ALA A 274 -2.05 22.93 -6.00
C ALA A 274 -1.66 23.33 -4.58
N ALA A 275 -2.65 23.79 -3.81
CA ALA A 275 -2.49 24.09 -2.38
C ALA A 275 -2.33 22.81 -1.54
N MET A 276 -3.07 21.76 -1.90
CA MET A 276 -3.06 20.45 -1.27
C MET A 276 -3.05 19.35 -2.34
N SER A 277 -2.40 18.22 -2.05
CA SER A 277 -2.38 17.07 -2.95
C SER A 277 -2.48 15.77 -2.16
N MET A 278 -3.39 14.89 -2.57
CA MET A 278 -3.48 13.53 -2.06
C MET A 278 -2.40 12.66 -2.71
N ASN A 279 -1.79 11.78 -1.94
CA ASN A 279 -0.99 10.70 -2.49
C ASN A 279 -0.83 9.56 -1.48
N TYR A 280 -0.34 8.41 -1.92
CA TYR A 280 0.21 7.42 -1.01
C TYR A 280 1.50 7.95 -0.37
N PHE A 281 1.73 7.61 0.89
CA PHE A 281 2.94 8.02 1.61
C PHE A 281 4.22 7.54 0.91
N ALA A 282 4.18 6.40 0.23
CA ALA A 282 5.31 5.85 -0.52
C ALA A 282 5.83 6.79 -1.63
N PHE A 283 5.05 7.77 -2.07
CA PHE A 283 5.48 8.75 -3.08
C PHE A 283 5.93 10.09 -2.49
N PHE A 284 5.83 10.31 -1.18
CA PHE A 284 6.28 11.54 -0.53
C PHE A 284 7.81 11.72 -0.44
N PRO A 285 8.66 10.67 -0.44
CA PRO A 285 10.11 10.87 -0.52
C PRO A 285 10.53 11.78 -1.66
N ALA A 286 9.92 11.67 -2.83
CA ALA A 286 10.20 12.54 -3.99
C ALA A 286 9.89 14.03 -3.70
N LEU A 287 8.93 14.32 -2.82
CA LEU A 287 8.56 15.68 -2.44
C LEU A 287 9.51 16.31 -1.42
N THR A 288 10.29 15.52 -0.69
CA THR A 288 11.27 16.00 0.29
C THR A 288 12.62 16.33 -0.33
N ASN A 289 12.89 15.83 -1.54
CA ASN A 289 14.15 16.03 -2.22
C ASN A 289 14.19 17.37 -3.00
N PRO A 290 15.08 18.32 -2.66
CA PRO A 290 15.18 19.60 -3.35
C PRO A 290 15.57 19.49 -4.84
N ALA A 291 16.17 18.38 -5.25
CA ALA A 291 16.53 18.15 -6.66
C ALA A 291 15.30 17.85 -7.53
N THR A 292 14.26 17.25 -6.96
CA THR A 292 13.00 16.90 -7.64
C THR A 292 11.85 17.84 -7.31
N ASN A 293 11.91 18.53 -6.15
CA ASN A 293 10.90 19.46 -5.68
C ASN A 293 11.53 20.78 -5.21
N LYS A 294 11.45 21.81 -6.04
CA LYS A 294 11.91 23.16 -5.67
C LYS A 294 11.19 23.75 -4.45
N HIS A 295 10.02 23.20 -4.11
CA HIS A 295 9.20 23.57 -2.96
C HIS A 295 9.39 22.65 -1.75
N ALA A 296 10.36 21.74 -1.73
CA ALA A 296 10.59 20.75 -0.68
C ALA A 296 10.59 21.37 0.73
N LYS A 297 11.24 22.52 0.92
CA LYS A 297 11.32 23.22 2.22
C LYS A 297 10.00 23.83 2.70
N VAL A 298 9.04 23.99 1.81
CA VAL A 298 7.71 24.57 2.10
C VAL A 298 6.58 23.59 1.79
N THR A 299 6.92 22.32 1.61
CA THR A 299 5.93 21.21 1.52
C THR A 299 5.74 20.62 2.91
N GLY A 300 4.51 20.69 3.41
CA GLY A 300 4.09 20.03 4.65
C GLY A 300 3.24 18.79 4.37
N TYR A 301 2.96 18.01 5.41
CA TYR A 301 2.22 16.75 5.29
C TYR A 301 1.22 16.61 6.44
N PHE A 302 0.07 15.98 6.14
CA PHE A 302 -0.93 15.70 7.15
C PHE A 302 -1.75 14.44 6.82
N ALA A 303 -2.29 13.81 7.87
CA ALA A 303 -3.19 12.69 7.76
C ALA A 303 -4.63 13.15 7.44
N ASN A 304 -5.48 12.26 6.93
CA ASN A 304 -6.86 12.57 6.62
C ASN A 304 -7.58 13.32 7.74
N PRO A 305 -8.42 14.32 7.40
CA PRO A 305 -9.28 15.00 8.37
C PRO A 305 -10.48 14.14 8.78
N LYS A 306 -11.21 14.59 9.82
CA LYS A 306 -12.45 13.95 10.28
C LYS A 306 -13.60 14.20 9.31
N GLY A 307 -14.43 13.19 9.12
CA GLY A 307 -15.70 13.32 8.39
C GLY A 307 -16.83 13.94 9.20
N PRO A 308 -18.03 14.06 8.57
CA PRO A 308 -19.20 14.68 9.20
C PRO A 308 -19.68 13.98 10.48
N THR A 309 -19.45 12.68 10.59
CA THR A 309 -19.80 11.86 11.78
C THR A 309 -18.73 11.91 12.87
N GLY A 310 -17.62 12.60 12.66
CA GLY A 310 -16.42 12.56 13.50
C GLY A 310 -15.51 11.37 13.22
N ALA A 311 -15.90 10.45 12.36
CA ALA A 311 -15.04 9.36 11.89
C ALA A 311 -13.80 9.92 11.18
N ARG A 312 -12.66 9.23 11.38
CA ARG A 312 -11.39 9.61 10.77
C ARG A 312 -10.69 8.36 10.28
N PHE A 313 -10.78 8.13 8.98
CA PHE A 313 -10.15 6.99 8.34
C PHE A 313 -9.45 7.43 7.06
N ALA A 314 -8.48 6.63 6.63
CA ALA A 314 -7.81 6.75 5.35
C ALA A 314 -7.89 5.43 4.61
N ALA A 315 -7.78 5.46 3.30
CA ALA A 315 -7.67 4.26 2.49
C ALA A 315 -6.25 3.71 2.57
N LEU A 316 -6.16 2.40 2.76
CA LEU A 316 -4.92 1.64 2.84
C LEU A 316 -4.52 1.15 1.45
N GLY A 317 -3.22 1.05 1.16
CA GLY A 317 -2.71 0.59 -0.13
C GLY A 317 -1.44 -0.24 0.01
N GLY A 318 -1.27 -0.92 1.12
CA GLY A 318 -0.06 -1.64 1.46
C GLY A 318 -0.08 -3.12 1.07
N GLN A 319 0.96 -3.82 1.46
CA GLN A 319 1.29 -5.13 0.95
C GLN A 319 1.78 -6.08 2.04
N GLY A 320 1.45 -7.36 1.86
CA GLY A 320 1.92 -8.44 2.70
C GLY A 320 2.88 -9.38 1.95
N ILE A 321 3.86 -9.95 2.66
CA ILE A 321 4.70 -10.99 2.11
C ILE A 321 4.13 -12.36 2.43
N SER A 322 3.83 -13.13 1.38
CA SER A 322 3.31 -14.50 1.45
C SER A 322 4.36 -15.52 0.99
N ILE A 323 4.39 -16.68 1.64
CA ILE A 323 5.15 -17.84 1.14
C ILE A 323 4.30 -18.51 0.04
N ILE A 324 4.91 -18.74 -1.12
CA ILE A 324 4.26 -19.41 -2.24
C ILE A 324 4.18 -20.91 -1.95
N LYS A 325 2.98 -21.48 -2.09
CA LYS A 325 2.67 -22.88 -1.76
C LYS A 325 3.51 -23.90 -2.56
N TYR A 326 3.96 -23.51 -3.75
CA TYR A 326 4.70 -24.38 -4.67
C TYR A 326 6.21 -24.31 -4.46
N SER A 327 6.70 -23.36 -3.66
CA SER A 327 8.13 -23.28 -3.31
C SER A 327 8.59 -24.55 -2.63
N LYS A 328 9.78 -25.02 -3.01
CA LYS A 328 10.48 -26.13 -2.38
C LYS A 328 11.30 -25.69 -1.15
N LYS A 329 11.34 -24.37 -0.88
CA LYS A 329 12.14 -23.75 0.19
C LYS A 329 11.23 -23.07 1.25
N GLN A 330 10.04 -23.63 1.51
CA GLN A 330 9.11 -23.05 2.47
C GLN A 330 9.69 -22.93 3.89
N ALA A 331 10.55 -23.87 4.29
CA ALA A 331 11.22 -23.83 5.60
C ALA A 331 12.19 -22.63 5.70
N GLU A 332 12.98 -22.39 4.66
CA GLU A 332 13.91 -21.26 4.61
C GLU A 332 13.17 -19.92 4.48
N ALA A 333 12.08 -19.88 3.69
CA ALA A 333 11.19 -18.73 3.63
C ALA A 333 10.58 -18.40 5.01
N THR A 334 10.20 -19.43 5.78
CA THR A 334 9.70 -19.25 7.15
C THR A 334 10.77 -18.64 8.07
N LYS A 335 12.03 -19.08 7.99
CA LYS A 335 13.15 -18.48 8.76
C LYS A 335 13.40 -17.02 8.37
N PHE A 336 13.26 -16.71 7.07
CA PHE A 336 13.32 -15.32 6.62
C PHE A 336 12.21 -14.46 7.26
N LEU A 337 10.98 -14.96 7.30
CA LEU A 337 9.88 -14.26 7.98
C LEU A 337 10.12 -14.11 9.48
N GLU A 338 10.67 -15.14 10.17
CA GLU A 338 11.06 -15.06 11.59
C GLU A 338 12.09 -13.93 11.84
N TRP A 339 13.05 -13.78 10.93
CA TRP A 339 14.02 -12.69 10.99
C TRP A 339 13.38 -11.33 10.69
N PHE A 340 12.54 -11.24 9.65
CA PHE A 340 11.94 -9.97 9.20
C PHE A 340 11.03 -9.32 10.25
N ILE A 341 10.30 -10.12 11.05
CA ILE A 341 9.37 -9.57 12.06
C ILE A 341 10.07 -9.05 13.33
N ARG A 342 11.38 -9.21 13.48
CA ARG A 342 12.12 -8.74 14.63
C ARG A 342 12.12 -7.22 14.70
N ASP A 343 11.99 -6.65 15.91
CA ASP A 343 11.97 -5.20 16.13
C ASP A 343 13.20 -4.49 15.55
N ASP A 344 14.39 -5.05 15.74
CA ASP A 344 15.65 -4.48 15.22
C ASP A 344 15.70 -4.46 13.69
N VAL A 345 15.14 -5.47 13.04
CA VAL A 345 15.01 -5.55 11.58
C VAL A 345 13.97 -4.55 11.07
N GLN A 346 12.85 -4.43 11.77
CA GLN A 346 11.80 -3.46 11.44
C GLN A 346 12.25 -2.00 11.64
N GLU A 347 13.09 -1.73 12.64
CA GLU A 347 13.76 -0.43 12.79
C GLU A 347 14.67 -0.15 11.59
N LYS A 348 15.50 -1.13 11.20
CA LYS A 348 16.38 -1.02 10.04
C LYS A 348 15.60 -0.85 8.73
N TRP A 349 14.49 -1.59 8.58
CA TRP A 349 13.57 -1.44 7.45
C TRP A 349 13.08 0.00 7.32
N ALA A 350 12.60 0.58 8.42
CA ALA A 350 12.15 1.96 8.45
C ALA A 350 13.27 2.98 8.19
N GLU A 351 14.50 2.73 8.67
CA GLU A 351 15.67 3.58 8.40
C GLU A 351 16.07 3.62 6.93
N LEU A 352 15.90 2.52 6.22
CA LEU A 352 16.15 2.42 4.78
C LEU A 352 15.08 3.12 3.93
N GLY A 353 13.95 3.49 4.54
CA GLY A 353 12.82 4.10 3.85
C GLY A 353 11.62 3.18 3.63
N GLY A 354 11.68 1.94 4.14
CA GLY A 354 10.55 1.02 4.14
C GLY A 354 9.45 1.49 5.08
N TYR A 355 8.21 1.24 4.69
CA TYR A 355 7.02 1.65 5.44
C TYR A 355 6.60 0.53 6.39
N THR A 356 7.27 0.48 7.56
CA THR A 356 7.04 -0.57 8.55
C THR A 356 5.60 -0.63 9.04
N CYS A 357 5.13 -1.85 9.28
CA CYS A 357 3.86 -2.12 9.97
C CYS A 357 4.05 -2.40 11.48
N ASN A 358 5.28 -2.45 11.98
CA ASN A 358 5.57 -2.72 13.39
C ASN A 358 5.08 -1.58 14.28
N ALA A 359 4.13 -1.89 15.17
CA ALA A 359 3.48 -0.89 16.02
C ALA A 359 4.42 -0.17 17.00
N LYS A 360 5.48 -0.86 17.47
CA LYS A 360 6.49 -0.27 18.36
C LYS A 360 7.37 0.72 17.61
N VAL A 361 7.83 0.35 16.41
CA VAL A 361 8.65 1.23 15.56
C VAL A 361 7.84 2.45 15.15
N LEU A 362 6.61 2.27 14.65
CA LEU A 362 5.71 3.37 14.28
C LEU A 362 5.51 4.40 15.40
N LYS A 363 5.38 3.94 16.66
CA LYS A 363 5.17 4.80 17.83
C LYS A 363 6.44 5.51 18.31
N SER A 364 7.62 5.08 17.86
CA SER A 364 8.89 5.63 18.35
C SER A 364 9.09 7.07 17.88
N ASP A 365 9.64 7.91 18.77
CA ASP A 365 10.04 9.27 18.42
C ASP A 365 11.07 9.32 17.28
N LYS A 366 11.96 8.31 17.24
CA LYS A 366 12.96 8.15 16.18
C LYS A 366 12.30 8.07 14.82
N PHE A 367 11.30 7.18 14.66
CA PHE A 367 10.56 7.03 13.41
C PHE A 367 9.76 8.29 13.06
N ARG A 368 8.94 8.78 14.01
CA ARG A 368 8.04 9.91 13.79
C ARG A 368 8.73 11.19 13.37
N LYS A 369 9.98 11.39 13.80
CA LYS A 369 10.80 12.57 13.51
C LYS A 369 11.80 12.38 12.37
N ALA A 370 11.93 11.17 11.80
CA ALA A 370 12.94 10.84 10.80
C ALA A 370 12.72 11.57 9.47
N THR A 371 11.47 11.77 9.06
CA THR A 371 11.10 12.51 7.84
C THR A 371 9.96 13.49 8.14
N PRO A 372 9.74 14.51 7.29
CA PRO A 372 8.64 15.46 7.50
C PRO A 372 7.23 14.85 7.44
N TYR A 373 7.07 13.67 6.81
CA TYR A 373 5.77 13.00 6.64
C TYR A 373 5.54 11.85 7.63
N ASN A 374 6.55 11.38 8.36
CA ASN A 374 6.42 10.20 9.23
C ASN A 374 5.42 10.39 10.38
N GLU A 375 5.26 11.62 10.90
CA GLU A 375 4.22 11.89 11.90
C GLU A 375 2.81 11.70 11.32
N ALA A 376 2.58 12.19 10.11
CA ALA A 376 1.30 12.00 9.41
C ALA A 376 1.07 10.53 9.05
N PHE A 377 2.12 9.82 8.62
CA PHE A 377 2.08 8.38 8.36
C PHE A 377 1.72 7.60 9.62
N TYR A 378 2.42 7.84 10.73
CA TYR A 378 2.11 7.22 12.02
C TYR A 378 0.63 7.39 12.41
N GLN A 379 0.11 8.62 12.33
CA GLN A 379 -1.30 8.88 12.63
C GLN A 379 -2.22 8.09 11.72
N THR A 380 -1.89 8.01 10.43
CA THR A 380 -2.70 7.34 9.43
C THR A 380 -2.77 5.82 9.65
N MET A 381 -1.65 5.17 9.96
CA MET A 381 -1.58 3.70 10.06
C MET A 381 -2.46 3.08 11.16
N PHE A 382 -2.94 3.88 12.11
CA PHE A 382 -3.88 3.43 13.14
C PHE A 382 -5.35 3.75 12.83
N MET A 383 -5.65 4.34 11.67
CA MET A 383 -7.00 4.71 11.27
C MET A 383 -7.30 4.36 9.80
N VAL A 384 -6.71 3.32 9.29
CA VAL A 384 -6.90 2.88 7.91
C VAL A 384 -8.02 1.85 7.78
N LYS A 385 -8.68 1.88 6.63
CA LYS A 385 -9.55 0.84 6.10
C LYS A 385 -9.07 0.46 4.71
N ASP A 386 -9.34 -0.75 4.27
CA ASP A 386 -8.81 -1.29 3.05
C ASP A 386 -9.92 -1.75 2.11
N PHE A 387 -9.51 -2.07 0.89
CA PHE A 387 -10.28 -2.78 -0.11
C PHE A 387 -10.96 -4.04 0.43
N TRP A 388 -11.92 -4.51 -0.29
CA TRP A 388 -12.49 -5.82 0.00
C TRP A 388 -11.64 -6.92 -0.65
N ALA A 389 -10.78 -7.55 0.11
CA ALA A 389 -9.81 -8.56 -0.37
C ALA A 389 -10.46 -9.91 -0.78
N VAL A 390 -11.62 -9.87 -1.46
CA VAL A 390 -12.27 -11.07 -2.01
C VAL A 390 -11.58 -11.51 -3.29
N PRO A 391 -11.61 -12.81 -3.64
CA PRO A 391 -10.95 -13.31 -4.86
C PRO A 391 -11.38 -12.62 -6.15
N GLU A 392 -12.63 -12.20 -6.22
CA GLU A 392 -13.25 -11.49 -7.33
C GLU A 392 -13.04 -9.97 -7.35
N TYR A 393 -12.22 -9.41 -6.43
CA TYR A 393 -12.11 -7.95 -6.25
C TYR A 393 -11.73 -7.19 -7.53
N ALA A 394 -10.92 -7.77 -8.40
CA ALA A 394 -10.58 -7.14 -9.68
C ALA A 394 -11.83 -6.84 -10.55
N GLU A 395 -12.86 -7.71 -10.54
CA GLU A 395 -14.14 -7.47 -11.20
C GLU A 395 -14.94 -6.36 -10.52
N LEU A 396 -14.90 -6.33 -9.17
CA LEU A 396 -15.56 -5.29 -8.38
C LEU A 396 -14.94 -3.91 -8.62
N LEU A 397 -13.62 -3.84 -8.65
CA LEU A 397 -12.86 -2.62 -8.90
C LEU A 397 -13.13 -2.05 -10.30
N ASP A 398 -13.11 -2.92 -11.34
CA ASP A 398 -13.42 -2.51 -12.71
C ASP A 398 -14.86 -1.95 -12.82
N SER A 399 -15.81 -2.55 -12.13
CA SER A 399 -17.18 -2.03 -12.05
C SER A 399 -17.25 -0.65 -11.43
N MET A 400 -16.56 -0.43 -10.28
CA MET A 400 -16.51 0.90 -9.66
C MET A 400 -15.94 1.94 -10.63
N ASN A 401 -14.80 1.68 -11.24
CA ASN A 401 -14.19 2.60 -12.20
C ASN A 401 -15.15 2.98 -13.34
N LYS A 402 -15.83 1.98 -13.92
CA LYS A 402 -16.81 2.20 -15.00
C LYS A 402 -18.01 3.03 -14.58
N ARG A 403 -18.43 2.93 -13.32
CA ARG A 403 -19.61 3.64 -12.80
C ARG A 403 -19.26 5.01 -12.25
N LEU A 404 -18.14 5.17 -11.53
CA LEU A 404 -17.81 6.40 -10.84
C LEU A 404 -17.19 7.45 -11.76
N HIS A 405 -16.30 7.06 -12.68
CA HIS A 405 -15.58 8.00 -13.54
C HIS A 405 -16.50 8.87 -14.43
N PRO A 406 -17.55 8.32 -15.09
CA PRO A 406 -18.49 9.15 -15.85
C PRO A 406 -19.22 10.20 -15.01
N PHE A 407 -19.46 9.91 -13.72
CA PHE A 407 -20.09 10.86 -12.80
C PHE A 407 -19.11 11.91 -12.30
N VAL A 408 -17.95 11.50 -11.79
CA VAL A 408 -16.97 12.40 -11.15
C VAL A 408 -16.32 13.31 -12.19
N VAL A 409 -15.80 12.73 -13.27
CA VAL A 409 -15.04 13.42 -14.30
C VAL A 409 -15.91 13.83 -15.49
N GLY A 410 -16.75 12.92 -15.94
CA GLY A 410 -17.58 13.13 -17.14
C GLY A 410 -18.85 13.96 -16.90
N ASN A 411 -19.14 14.33 -15.67
CA ASN A 411 -20.33 15.08 -15.25
C ASN A 411 -21.67 14.46 -15.73
N LYS A 412 -21.76 13.11 -15.74
CA LYS A 412 -22.91 12.35 -16.22
C LYS A 412 -23.68 11.71 -15.06
N GLY A 413 -25.00 11.86 -15.07
CA GLY A 413 -25.88 11.24 -14.07
C GLY A 413 -25.73 11.79 -12.67
N THR A 414 -26.10 11.00 -11.69
CA THR A 414 -26.06 11.32 -10.25
C THR A 414 -25.19 10.33 -9.50
N ALA A 415 -24.73 10.72 -8.29
CA ALA A 415 -23.98 9.81 -7.40
C ALA A 415 -24.83 8.58 -7.04
N GLN A 416 -26.12 8.76 -6.82
CA GLN A 416 -27.04 7.66 -6.52
C GLN A 416 -27.15 6.66 -7.68
N GLU A 417 -27.26 7.13 -8.92
CA GLU A 417 -27.30 6.25 -10.11
C GLU A 417 -25.99 5.49 -10.28
N ALA A 418 -24.84 6.17 -10.14
CA ALA A 418 -23.52 5.55 -10.23
C ALA A 418 -23.36 4.43 -9.19
N LEU A 419 -23.67 4.71 -7.92
CA LEU A 419 -23.53 3.74 -6.83
C LEU A 419 -24.62 2.66 -6.86
N ASN A 420 -25.81 2.91 -7.38
CA ASN A 420 -26.80 1.88 -7.67
C ASN A 420 -26.25 0.89 -8.72
N GLY A 421 -25.56 1.42 -9.74
CA GLY A 421 -24.87 0.60 -10.72
C GLY A 421 -23.81 -0.30 -10.07
N VAL A 422 -22.94 0.26 -9.23
CA VAL A 422 -21.93 -0.50 -8.46
C VAL A 422 -22.60 -1.58 -7.61
N ALA A 423 -23.63 -1.23 -6.82
CA ALA A 423 -24.32 -2.19 -5.95
C ALA A 423 -24.97 -3.34 -6.74
N ASN A 424 -25.51 -3.08 -7.91
CA ASN A 424 -26.10 -4.13 -8.77
C ASN A 424 -25.03 -5.03 -9.38
N ASP A 425 -23.94 -4.45 -9.89
CA ASP A 425 -22.82 -5.20 -10.48
C ASP A 425 -22.16 -6.10 -9.43
N TRP A 426 -21.93 -5.58 -8.21
CA TRP A 426 -21.32 -6.34 -7.12
C TRP A 426 -22.23 -7.43 -6.57
N ASP A 427 -23.54 -7.17 -6.43
CA ASP A 427 -24.53 -8.17 -6.04
C ASP A 427 -24.56 -9.33 -7.06
N ALA A 428 -24.50 -8.99 -8.36
CA ALA A 428 -24.45 -9.99 -9.43
C ALA A 428 -23.14 -10.80 -9.39
N ALA A 429 -21.99 -10.13 -9.15
CA ALA A 429 -20.71 -10.80 -9.00
C ALA A 429 -20.73 -11.76 -7.81
N PHE A 430 -21.19 -11.33 -6.65
CA PHE A 430 -21.27 -12.18 -5.46
C PHE A 430 -22.21 -13.38 -5.63
N LYS A 431 -23.31 -13.22 -6.37
CA LYS A 431 -24.17 -14.37 -6.79
C LYS A 431 -23.43 -15.31 -7.71
N LYS A 432 -22.78 -14.80 -8.75
CA LYS A 432 -21.98 -15.56 -9.71
C LYS A 432 -20.91 -16.42 -9.02
N TYR A 433 -20.27 -15.89 -7.99
CA TYR A 433 -19.22 -16.58 -7.21
C TYR A 433 -19.77 -17.36 -6.00
N GLY A 434 -21.09 -17.42 -5.82
CA GLY A 434 -21.73 -18.20 -4.76
C GLY A 434 -21.54 -17.64 -3.36
N ARG A 435 -21.24 -16.35 -3.22
CA ARG A 435 -21.11 -15.67 -1.91
C ARG A 435 -22.46 -15.42 -1.27
N ILE A 436 -23.45 -15.11 -2.09
CA ILE A 436 -24.87 -14.93 -1.71
C ILE A 436 -25.76 -15.73 -2.64
N LYS A 437 -27.00 -16.03 -2.16
CA LYS A 437 -28.03 -16.75 -2.93
C LYS A 437 -28.78 -15.86 -3.92
#